data_d7385103652f8580469fe55fdf67c87b
#
_entry.id   d7385103652f8580469fe55fdf67c87b
#
_cell.length_a   1.000
_cell.length_b   1.000
_cell.length_c   1.000
_cell.angle_alpha   90.00
_cell.angle_beta   90.00
_cell.angle_gamma   90.00
#
_symmetry.space_group_name_H-M   'P 1'
#
loop_
_entity.id
_entity.type
_entity.pdbx_description
1 polymer ?
#
loop_
_entity_poly.entity_id
_entity_poly.type
_entity_poly.pdbx_seq_one_letter_code
_entity_poly.pdbx_strand_id
1 'polypeptide(L)'
;MTLGIDVSAWQGNIDFRKVKNAGYDFVIIKAGGNDNGYYTDRWFESNYSKAKKAGLKIGAYYFVDRTFCASNAKDTAEAFYNIVKNKTFDLPLFIDVETTPTNNKSSVTKGINIFCDYLSKKSYKSGVYASAISGFVDRININDLSKNIYKWVASYSYKPSNVGENATYCLWQKSSKGKVDGINGYVDINECYTGFKARAEPTTTIDNIHDKYFKIYKRYASYVISGKYGNGTERKNKLVKLNIDYNYCQSIVNDIINNKSLESTKASAKVKYSKIANEIISGKYGNGATRFTNLKNANIDYSYAQMLVNNMMKG
;
A
#
# COMPACT_ATOMS: atom_id res chain seq x y z
N MET A 1 20.12 11.27 -6.00
CA MET A 1 19.49 11.98 -4.88
C MET A 1 18.20 12.61 -5.39
N THR A 2 17.10 12.44 -4.65
CA THR A 2 15.78 13.03 -4.96
C THR A 2 15.26 13.78 -3.73
N LEU A 3 14.51 14.87 -3.96
CA LEU A 3 13.90 15.67 -2.90
C LEU A 3 12.49 15.18 -2.61
N GLY A 4 12.09 15.23 -1.35
CA GLY A 4 10.75 14.89 -0.88
C GLY A 4 10.35 15.62 0.38
N ILE A 5 9.14 15.36 0.79
CA ILE A 5 8.56 15.89 2.04
C ILE A 5 8.01 14.74 2.87
N ASP A 6 7.82 14.96 4.16
CA ASP A 6 6.92 14.12 4.93
C ASP A 6 5.81 14.95 5.57
N VAL A 7 4.64 14.33 5.69
CA VAL A 7 3.40 15.03 6.04
C VAL A 7 2.51 14.18 6.94
N SER A 8 1.69 14.86 7.72
CA SER A 8 0.66 14.28 8.57
C SER A 8 -0.61 15.12 8.55
N ALA A 9 -1.51 14.90 9.49
CA ALA A 9 -2.67 15.75 9.73
C ALA A 9 -2.30 17.22 10.05
N TRP A 10 -1.06 17.50 10.46
CA TRP A 10 -0.60 18.85 10.76
C TRP A 10 -0.61 19.78 9.55
N GLN A 11 -0.29 19.28 8.36
CA GLN A 11 -0.27 20.09 7.14
C GLN A 11 -1.66 20.28 6.54
N GLY A 12 -2.68 19.56 7.03
CA GLY A 12 -4.07 19.73 6.59
C GLY A 12 -4.27 19.43 5.10
N ASN A 13 -4.95 20.33 4.41
CA ASN A 13 -5.27 20.17 2.99
C ASN A 13 -4.10 20.61 2.10
N ILE A 14 -3.46 19.66 1.42
CA ILE A 14 -2.28 19.87 0.56
C ILE A 14 -2.67 19.82 -0.92
N ASP A 15 -2.12 20.73 -1.73
CA ASP A 15 -2.11 20.64 -3.20
C ASP A 15 -0.80 19.96 -3.67
N PHE A 16 -0.83 18.65 -3.79
CA PHE A 16 0.34 17.86 -4.21
C PHE A 16 0.79 18.11 -5.66
N ARG A 17 -0.04 18.70 -6.52
CA ARG A 17 0.40 19.11 -7.87
C ARG A 17 1.37 20.28 -7.78
N LYS A 18 1.09 21.27 -6.90
CA LYS A 18 2.03 22.36 -6.63
C LYS A 18 3.31 21.84 -6.01
N VAL A 19 3.23 20.91 -5.04
CA VAL A 19 4.40 20.26 -4.44
C VAL A 19 5.26 19.58 -5.53
N LYS A 20 4.64 18.82 -6.45
CA LYS A 20 5.36 18.18 -7.57
C LYS A 20 6.01 19.19 -8.49
N ASN A 21 5.29 20.27 -8.84
CA ASN A 21 5.80 21.34 -9.71
C ASN A 21 6.95 22.13 -9.04
N ALA A 22 7.00 22.19 -7.72
CA ALA A 22 8.09 22.77 -6.94
C ALA A 22 9.35 21.89 -6.89
N GLY A 23 9.37 20.76 -7.61
CA GLY A 23 10.55 19.91 -7.76
C GLY A 23 10.70 18.81 -6.74
N TYR A 24 9.64 18.49 -5.98
CA TYR A 24 9.63 17.37 -5.06
C TYR A 24 9.15 16.09 -5.76
N ASP A 25 9.85 14.99 -5.55
CA ASP A 25 9.62 13.73 -6.24
C ASP A 25 8.87 12.69 -5.39
N PHE A 26 8.91 12.83 -4.07
CA PHE A 26 8.27 11.87 -3.17
C PHE A 26 7.64 12.52 -1.93
N VAL A 27 6.75 11.77 -1.32
CA VAL A 27 6.17 12.10 -0.02
C VAL A 27 6.11 10.86 0.87
N ILE A 28 6.43 11.02 2.17
CA ILE A 28 6.21 10.00 3.20
C ILE A 28 5.05 10.49 4.07
N ILE A 29 3.97 9.71 4.15
CA ILE A 29 2.71 10.15 4.74
C ILE A 29 2.48 9.43 6.06
N LYS A 30 2.16 10.17 7.13
CA LYS A 30 1.70 9.56 8.39
C LYS A 30 0.48 8.71 8.13
N ALA A 31 0.56 7.41 8.40
CA ALA A 31 -0.58 6.52 8.27
C ALA A 31 -1.39 6.46 9.57
N GLY A 32 -0.72 6.59 10.69
CA GLY A 32 -1.34 6.54 12.01
C GLY A 32 -0.29 6.51 13.13
N GLY A 33 -0.72 6.08 14.27
CA GLY A 33 0.13 5.95 15.46
C GLY A 33 -0.57 5.19 16.59
N ASN A 34 0.12 5.11 17.75
CA ASN A 34 -0.43 4.50 18.96
C ASN A 34 -0.35 5.39 20.22
N ASP A 35 -0.02 6.66 20.05
CA ASP A 35 0.16 7.62 21.15
C ASP A 35 -1.15 8.03 21.86
N ASN A 36 -2.29 7.58 21.34
CA ASN A 36 -3.60 7.70 21.99
C ASN A 36 -4.47 6.47 21.64
N GLY A 37 -3.92 5.28 21.83
CA GLY A 37 -4.45 4.05 21.26
C GLY A 37 -4.14 3.93 19.76
N TYR A 38 -4.43 2.79 19.17
CA TYR A 38 -4.19 2.59 17.73
C TYR A 38 -5.16 3.43 16.90
N TYR A 39 -4.62 4.31 16.02
CA TYR A 39 -5.44 5.17 15.16
C TYR A 39 -4.87 5.29 13.75
N THR A 40 -5.75 5.66 12.81
CA THR A 40 -5.39 6.11 11.45
C THR A 40 -5.34 7.63 11.43
N ASP A 41 -4.28 8.22 10.82
CA ASP A 41 -4.21 9.65 10.61
C ASP A 41 -5.37 10.12 9.73
N ARG A 42 -6.11 11.14 10.19
CA ARG A 42 -7.34 11.62 9.55
C ARG A 42 -7.16 12.10 8.10
N TRP A 43 -5.93 12.48 7.71
CA TRP A 43 -5.61 12.93 6.36
C TRP A 43 -4.93 11.86 5.50
N PHE A 44 -4.61 10.68 6.04
CA PHE A 44 -3.85 9.66 5.34
C PHE A 44 -4.47 9.28 3.99
N GLU A 45 -5.75 8.93 3.97
CA GLU A 45 -6.44 8.50 2.74
C GLU A 45 -6.47 9.61 1.69
N SER A 46 -6.76 10.84 2.11
CA SER A 46 -6.79 12.01 1.24
C SER A 46 -5.41 12.32 0.68
N ASN A 47 -4.39 12.36 1.55
CA ASN A 47 -3.02 12.65 1.15
C ASN A 47 -2.48 11.57 0.21
N TYR A 48 -2.69 10.28 0.52
CA TYR A 48 -2.30 9.17 -0.36
C TYR A 48 -2.93 9.29 -1.75
N SER A 49 -4.25 9.51 -1.82
CA SER A 49 -4.95 9.61 -3.10
C SER A 49 -4.49 10.82 -3.93
N LYS A 50 -4.34 11.99 -3.29
CA LYS A 50 -3.91 13.22 -3.97
C LYS A 50 -2.46 13.16 -4.42
N ALA A 51 -1.54 12.64 -3.58
CA ALA A 51 -0.13 12.46 -3.93
C ALA A 51 0.04 11.50 -5.11
N LYS A 52 -0.71 10.39 -5.12
CA LYS A 52 -0.72 9.42 -6.22
C LYS A 52 -1.20 10.06 -7.53
N LYS A 53 -2.27 10.85 -7.48
CA LYS A 53 -2.78 11.60 -8.65
C LYS A 53 -1.80 12.64 -9.17
N ALA A 54 -0.98 13.23 -8.29
CA ALA A 54 0.06 14.19 -8.65
C ALA A 54 1.34 13.53 -9.20
N GLY A 55 1.44 12.19 -9.20
CA GLY A 55 2.60 11.47 -9.70
C GLY A 55 3.81 11.51 -8.75
N LEU A 56 3.59 11.76 -7.46
CA LEU A 56 4.63 11.63 -6.45
C LEU A 56 4.85 10.15 -6.10
N LYS A 57 6.10 9.77 -5.84
CA LYS A 57 6.42 8.50 -5.18
C LYS A 57 5.99 8.55 -3.72
N ILE A 58 5.43 7.46 -3.21
CA ILE A 58 4.79 7.45 -1.90
C ILE A 58 5.47 6.45 -0.98
N GLY A 59 5.78 6.91 0.25
CA GLY A 59 6.04 6.11 1.43
C GLY A 59 5.02 6.38 2.51
N ALA A 60 5.10 5.64 3.62
CA ALA A 60 4.28 5.93 4.78
C ALA A 60 5.04 5.68 6.08
N TYR A 61 4.61 6.32 7.18
CA TYR A 61 5.15 6.06 8.49
C TYR A 61 4.07 5.87 9.55
N TYR A 62 4.45 5.20 10.62
CA TYR A 62 3.62 4.93 11.78
C TYR A 62 4.32 5.39 13.04
N PHE A 63 3.75 6.35 13.74
CA PHE A 63 4.31 6.91 14.96
C PHE A 63 4.11 5.96 16.13
N VAL A 64 5.16 5.73 16.92
CA VAL A 64 5.06 4.93 18.14
C VAL A 64 5.38 5.74 19.38
N ASP A 65 4.56 5.54 20.39
CA ASP A 65 4.67 6.22 21.66
C ASP A 65 5.78 5.63 22.55
N ARG A 66 5.88 6.19 23.75
CA ARG A 66 6.86 5.80 24.78
C ARG A 66 6.74 4.33 25.25
N THR A 67 5.63 3.66 25.00
CA THR A 67 5.40 2.27 25.44
C THR A 67 5.89 1.23 24.44
N PHE A 68 6.30 1.65 23.25
CA PHE A 68 6.73 0.71 22.20
C PHE A 68 7.97 -0.07 22.63
N CYS A 69 7.88 -1.40 22.49
CA CYS A 69 8.95 -2.34 22.82
C CYS A 69 8.70 -3.70 22.13
N ALA A 70 9.57 -4.67 22.38
CA ALA A 70 9.48 -6.00 21.76
C ALA A 70 8.15 -6.72 22.02
N SER A 71 7.49 -6.52 23.17
CA SER A 71 6.26 -7.23 23.52
C SER A 71 5.03 -6.79 22.74
N ASN A 72 4.95 -5.52 22.32
CA ASN A 72 3.80 -4.97 21.57
C ASN A 72 4.10 -4.68 20.09
N ALA A 73 5.33 -4.96 19.64
CA ALA A 73 5.78 -4.63 18.29
C ALA A 73 4.99 -5.35 17.18
N LYS A 74 4.56 -6.60 17.42
CA LYS A 74 3.74 -7.35 16.45
C LYS A 74 2.37 -6.73 16.28
N ASP A 75 1.70 -6.38 17.36
CA ASP A 75 0.37 -5.76 17.33
C ASP A 75 0.43 -4.38 16.68
N THR A 76 1.49 -3.62 16.97
CA THR A 76 1.79 -2.32 16.32
C THR A 76 1.99 -2.50 14.80
N ALA A 77 2.75 -3.51 14.39
CA ALA A 77 2.95 -3.80 12.96
C ALA A 77 1.67 -4.23 12.26
N GLU A 78 0.82 -5.01 12.94
CA GLU A 78 -0.49 -5.42 12.43
C GLU A 78 -1.45 -4.25 12.29
N ALA A 79 -1.49 -3.34 13.27
CA ALA A 79 -2.26 -2.10 13.19
C ALA A 79 -1.86 -1.26 11.97
N PHE A 80 -0.55 -1.03 11.78
CA PHE A 80 -0.05 -0.32 10.60
C PHE A 80 -0.39 -1.06 9.30
N TYR A 81 -0.14 -2.37 9.23
CA TYR A 81 -0.47 -3.19 8.07
C TYR A 81 -1.95 -3.08 7.69
N ASN A 82 -2.86 -3.07 8.65
CA ASN A 82 -4.29 -2.96 8.39
C ASN A 82 -4.68 -1.65 7.70
N ILE A 83 -3.96 -0.56 7.95
CA ILE A 83 -4.13 0.72 7.26
C ILE A 83 -3.60 0.65 5.81
N VAL A 84 -2.45 0.01 5.59
CA VAL A 84 -1.71 0.09 4.31
C VAL A 84 -1.93 -1.09 3.36
N LYS A 85 -2.52 -2.21 3.81
CA LYS A 85 -2.57 -3.50 3.09
C LYS A 85 -3.19 -3.48 1.68
N ASN A 86 -4.01 -2.48 1.38
CA ASN A 86 -4.64 -2.32 0.07
C ASN A 86 -4.02 -1.22 -0.79
N LYS A 87 -2.83 -0.75 -0.42
CA LYS A 87 -2.13 0.36 -1.06
C LYS A 87 -0.75 -0.07 -1.58
N THR A 88 -0.28 0.65 -2.58
CA THR A 88 1.06 0.46 -3.16
C THR A 88 1.96 1.61 -2.75
N PHE A 89 3.20 1.28 -2.41
CA PHE A 89 4.20 2.25 -1.97
C PHE A 89 5.47 2.10 -2.80
N ASP A 90 6.05 3.23 -3.17
CA ASP A 90 7.31 3.30 -3.90
C ASP A 90 8.51 3.30 -2.95
N LEU A 91 8.34 3.92 -1.77
CA LEU A 91 9.32 3.97 -0.70
C LEU A 91 8.98 2.94 0.41
N PRO A 92 9.92 2.68 1.33
CA PRO A 92 9.63 1.82 2.48
C PRO A 92 8.54 2.38 3.40
N LEU A 93 7.98 1.48 4.20
CA LEU A 93 7.10 1.80 5.31
C LEU A 93 7.94 1.93 6.59
N PHE A 94 7.86 3.06 7.27
CA PHE A 94 8.72 3.38 8.40
C PHE A 94 7.97 3.29 9.73
N ILE A 95 8.63 2.69 10.73
CA ILE A 95 8.29 2.92 12.13
C ILE A 95 9.02 4.17 12.59
N ASP A 96 8.31 5.08 13.25
CA ASP A 96 8.81 6.37 13.73
C ASP A 96 9.05 6.29 15.25
N VAL A 97 10.33 6.32 15.65
CA VAL A 97 10.81 6.07 17.02
C VAL A 97 11.47 7.31 17.59
N GLU A 98 10.67 8.16 18.26
CA GLU A 98 11.13 9.44 18.81
C GLU A 98 10.96 9.56 20.31
N THR A 99 9.98 8.89 20.89
CA THR A 99 9.54 9.12 22.28
C THR A 99 9.82 7.97 23.23
N THR A 100 10.34 6.84 22.74
CA THR A 100 10.65 5.67 23.57
C THR A 100 11.73 5.99 24.61
N PRO A 101 11.68 5.38 25.82
CA PRO A 101 12.68 5.61 26.85
C PRO A 101 14.07 5.14 26.42
N THR A 102 15.10 5.91 26.78
CA THR A 102 16.51 5.59 26.46
C THR A 102 17.07 4.38 27.23
N ASN A 103 16.50 4.09 28.40
CA ASN A 103 16.88 2.93 29.21
C ASN A 103 16.27 1.61 28.69
N ASN A 104 15.42 1.62 27.66
CA ASN A 104 14.79 0.44 27.07
C ASN A 104 15.33 0.11 25.67
N LYS A 105 16.50 0.59 25.33
CA LYS A 105 17.13 0.57 24.01
C LYS A 105 17.16 -0.82 23.38
N SER A 106 17.53 -1.86 24.12
CA SER A 106 17.58 -3.24 23.62
C SER A 106 16.19 -3.76 23.20
N SER A 107 15.18 -3.57 24.05
CA SER A 107 13.81 -4.00 23.76
C SER A 107 13.17 -3.21 22.61
N VAL A 108 13.44 -1.89 22.53
CA VAL A 108 13.01 -1.06 21.39
C VAL A 108 13.62 -1.55 20.09
N THR A 109 14.93 -1.83 20.06
CA THR A 109 15.62 -2.35 18.87
C THR A 109 15.08 -3.70 18.44
N LYS A 110 14.84 -4.61 19.39
CA LYS A 110 14.18 -5.90 19.12
C LYS A 110 12.76 -5.68 18.58
N GLY A 111 12.02 -4.73 19.12
CA GLY A 111 10.69 -4.35 18.63
C GLY A 111 10.71 -3.87 17.19
N ILE A 112 11.67 -3.02 16.80
CA ILE A 112 11.85 -2.55 15.42
C ILE A 112 12.10 -3.74 14.47
N ASN A 113 12.94 -4.69 14.86
CA ASN A 113 13.20 -5.88 14.07
C ASN A 113 11.93 -6.72 13.86
N ILE A 114 11.13 -6.95 14.93
CA ILE A 114 9.85 -7.67 14.85
C ILE A 114 8.86 -6.95 13.93
N PHE A 115 8.72 -5.65 14.08
CA PHE A 115 7.83 -4.81 13.27
C PHE A 115 8.20 -4.87 11.78
N CYS A 116 9.49 -4.69 11.46
CA CYS A 116 9.96 -4.71 10.08
C CYS A 116 9.89 -6.12 9.45
N ASP A 117 10.16 -7.18 10.22
CA ASP A 117 10.00 -8.56 9.78
C ASP A 117 8.53 -8.89 9.44
N TYR A 118 7.59 -8.45 10.27
CA TYR A 118 6.16 -8.60 10.01
C TYR A 118 5.76 -7.97 8.67
N LEU A 119 6.16 -6.73 8.41
CA LEU A 119 5.87 -6.03 7.14
C LEU A 119 6.59 -6.67 5.95
N SER A 120 7.81 -7.16 6.14
CA SER A 120 8.58 -7.88 5.12
C SER A 120 7.87 -9.18 4.70
N LYS A 121 7.34 -9.96 5.65
CA LYS A 121 6.50 -11.15 5.38
C LYS A 121 5.20 -10.81 4.64
N LYS A 122 4.75 -9.56 4.69
CA LYS A 122 3.64 -9.03 3.86
C LYS A 122 4.14 -8.38 2.55
N SER A 123 5.41 -8.60 2.21
CA SER A 123 6.08 -8.11 1.00
C SER A 123 6.21 -6.57 0.92
N TYR A 124 6.25 -5.87 2.04
CA TYR A 124 6.60 -4.46 2.07
C TYR A 124 8.08 -4.27 2.42
N LYS A 125 8.73 -3.31 1.78
CA LYS A 125 10.01 -2.78 2.28
C LYS A 125 9.72 -1.99 3.54
N SER A 126 10.55 -2.13 4.55
CA SER A 126 10.33 -1.44 5.83
C SER A 126 11.61 -0.85 6.39
N GLY A 127 11.45 0.13 7.25
CA GLY A 127 12.57 0.86 7.85
C GLY A 127 12.20 1.50 9.17
N VAL A 128 13.17 2.20 9.75
CA VAL A 128 13.01 2.98 10.97
C VAL A 128 13.41 4.43 10.71
N TYR A 129 12.59 5.35 11.19
CA TYR A 129 12.90 6.76 11.32
C TYR A 129 13.23 7.08 12.77
N ALA A 130 14.28 7.87 12.95
CA ALA A 130 14.65 8.45 14.23
C ALA A 130 15.60 9.64 14.02
N SER A 131 15.75 10.50 15.03
CA SER A 131 16.78 11.54 15.02
C SER A 131 18.19 10.95 15.17
N ALA A 132 19.19 11.64 14.65
CA ALA A 132 20.57 11.17 14.62
C ALA A 132 21.12 10.84 16.02
N ILE A 133 20.92 11.73 16.99
CA ILE A 133 21.44 11.57 18.35
C ILE A 133 20.39 10.95 19.26
N SER A 134 19.30 11.67 19.56
CA SER A 134 18.29 11.21 20.53
C SER A 134 17.55 9.95 20.09
N GLY A 135 17.64 9.54 18.81
CA GLY A 135 17.08 8.31 18.27
C GLY A 135 18.16 7.24 18.09
N PHE A 136 18.96 7.35 17.03
CA PHE A 136 19.91 6.30 16.64
C PHE A 136 21.07 6.10 17.63
N VAL A 137 21.45 7.10 18.42
CA VAL A 137 22.45 6.91 19.48
C VAL A 137 21.80 6.49 20.78
N ASP A 138 20.73 7.17 21.21
CA ASP A 138 20.22 7.02 22.58
C ASP A 138 19.16 5.91 22.71
N ARG A 139 18.34 5.64 21.67
CA ARG A 139 17.18 4.72 21.73
C ARG A 139 17.30 3.45 20.94
N ILE A 140 18.26 3.37 19.99
CA ILE A 140 18.39 2.26 19.07
C ILE A 140 19.81 1.71 19.07
N ASN A 141 19.97 0.41 19.24
CA ASN A 141 21.24 -0.29 18.98
C ASN A 141 21.35 -0.52 17.47
N ILE A 142 21.97 0.40 16.75
CA ILE A 142 22.00 0.37 15.28
C ILE A 142 22.66 -0.90 14.72
N ASN A 143 23.62 -1.48 15.44
CA ASN A 143 24.31 -2.70 15.05
C ASN A 143 23.46 -3.98 15.23
N ASP A 144 22.39 -3.90 16.05
CA ASP A 144 21.48 -5.02 16.32
C ASP A 144 20.24 -4.96 15.39
N LEU A 145 20.14 -3.92 14.55
CA LEU A 145 19.11 -3.86 13.52
C LEU A 145 19.42 -4.87 12.39
N SER A 146 18.38 -5.55 11.92
CA SER A 146 18.48 -6.45 10.77
C SER A 146 18.97 -5.69 9.53
N LYS A 147 19.85 -6.32 8.74
CA LYS A 147 20.56 -5.68 7.61
C LYS A 147 19.63 -5.12 6.52
N ASN A 148 18.44 -5.68 6.38
CA ASN A 148 17.45 -5.27 5.38
C ASN A 148 16.55 -4.11 5.83
N ILE A 149 16.74 -3.56 7.03
CA ILE A 149 15.97 -2.44 7.57
C ILE A 149 16.53 -1.13 7.01
N TYR A 150 15.70 -0.39 6.27
CA TYR A 150 16.03 0.94 5.79
C TYR A 150 16.07 1.93 6.95
N LYS A 151 16.98 2.90 6.89
CA LYS A 151 17.17 3.88 7.95
C LYS A 151 16.96 5.30 7.41
N TRP A 152 16.02 6.01 8.00
CA TRP A 152 15.68 7.40 7.72
C TRP A 152 16.05 8.24 8.94
N VAL A 153 17.05 9.12 8.78
CA VAL A 153 17.63 9.91 9.87
C VAL A 153 17.16 11.36 9.81
N ALA A 154 16.76 11.92 10.96
CA ALA A 154 16.54 13.36 11.12
C ALA A 154 17.78 14.03 11.73
N SER A 155 18.25 15.10 11.09
CA SER A 155 19.30 15.98 11.61
C SER A 155 19.21 17.34 10.92
N TYR A 156 18.92 18.39 11.67
CA TYR A 156 18.63 19.71 11.12
C TYR A 156 19.84 20.66 11.15
N SER A 157 20.82 20.38 12.00
CA SER A 157 21.98 21.25 12.20
C SER A 157 23.16 20.87 11.29
N TYR A 158 23.23 19.62 10.87
CA TYR A 158 24.32 19.09 10.02
C TYR A 158 23.85 17.86 9.23
N LYS A 159 24.51 17.61 8.12
CA LYS A 159 24.34 16.36 7.37
C LYS A 159 25.15 15.27 8.05
N PRO A 160 24.52 14.14 8.50
CA PRO A 160 25.27 13.01 9.04
C PRO A 160 26.25 12.44 8.02
N SER A 161 27.48 12.09 8.45
CA SER A 161 28.54 11.60 7.56
C SER A 161 28.16 10.31 6.82
N ASN A 162 27.30 9.49 7.42
CA ASN A 162 26.85 8.21 6.88
C ASN A 162 25.51 8.29 6.12
N VAL A 163 25.27 9.40 5.41
CA VAL A 163 24.10 9.58 4.53
C VAL A 163 24.52 9.43 3.07
N GLY A 164 23.94 8.47 2.36
CA GLY A 164 24.21 8.21 0.95
C GLY A 164 23.58 6.91 0.44
N GLU A 165 23.85 6.55 -0.81
CA GLU A 165 23.22 5.41 -1.47
C GLU A 165 23.57 4.07 -0.83
N ASN A 166 24.83 3.86 -0.47
CA ASN A 166 25.33 2.63 0.18
C ASN A 166 25.74 2.89 1.63
N ALA A 167 25.26 3.99 2.21
CA ALA A 167 25.60 4.42 3.56
C ALA A 167 24.63 3.84 4.61
N THR A 168 24.91 4.08 5.87
CA THR A 168 24.05 3.66 6.99
C THR A 168 22.63 4.22 6.87
N TYR A 169 22.49 5.47 6.42
CA TYR A 169 21.21 6.14 6.24
C TYR A 169 20.92 6.39 4.75
N CYS A 170 19.80 5.92 4.28
CA CYS A 170 19.39 6.09 2.87
C CYS A 170 18.43 7.27 2.66
N LEU A 171 17.82 7.78 3.74
CA LEU A 171 17.00 9.00 3.75
C LEU A 171 17.48 9.93 4.86
N TRP A 172 17.40 11.22 4.58
CA TRP A 172 17.75 12.28 5.52
C TRP A 172 16.65 13.33 5.56
N GLN A 173 16.01 13.50 6.73
CA GLN A 173 15.15 14.64 7.01
C GLN A 173 16.05 15.79 7.48
N LYS A 174 16.22 16.77 6.59
CA LYS A 174 17.22 17.85 6.77
C LYS A 174 16.66 19.15 7.36
N SER A 175 15.35 19.29 7.41
CA SER A 175 14.68 20.47 7.94
C SER A 175 13.25 20.14 8.35
N SER A 176 12.80 20.75 9.44
CA SER A 176 11.39 20.79 9.86
C SER A 176 10.70 22.14 9.57
N LYS A 177 11.37 23.04 8.84
CA LYS A 177 10.89 24.41 8.59
C LYS A 177 10.87 24.75 7.10
N GLY A 178 10.68 23.75 6.24
CA GLY A 178 10.53 23.96 4.80
C GLY A 178 9.27 24.76 4.47
N LYS A 179 9.34 25.60 3.46
CA LYS A 179 8.17 26.24 2.83
C LYS A 179 8.06 25.71 1.42
N VAL A 180 6.93 25.10 1.08
CA VAL A 180 6.68 24.42 -0.18
C VAL A 180 5.36 24.85 -0.76
N ASP A 181 5.34 25.23 -2.03
CA ASP A 181 4.09 25.59 -2.70
C ASP A 181 3.08 24.45 -2.62
N GLY A 182 1.85 24.80 -2.27
CA GLY A 182 0.77 23.83 -2.07
C GLY A 182 0.58 23.38 -0.62
N ILE A 183 1.44 23.83 0.30
CA ILE A 183 1.35 23.53 1.74
C ILE A 183 1.25 24.83 2.54
N ASN A 184 0.31 24.86 3.47
CA ASN A 184 0.14 25.99 4.38
C ASN A 184 1.02 25.78 5.62
N GLY A 185 1.94 26.72 5.92
CA GLY A 185 2.86 26.62 7.05
C GLY A 185 4.17 25.92 6.71
N TYR A 186 4.74 25.24 7.70
CA TYR A 186 6.00 24.51 7.57
C TYR A 186 5.77 23.04 7.26
N VAL A 187 6.75 22.47 6.57
CA VAL A 187 6.77 21.03 6.25
C VAL A 187 8.20 20.49 6.33
N ASP A 188 8.32 19.21 6.66
CA ASP A 188 9.60 18.53 6.74
C ASP A 188 10.16 18.25 5.34
N ILE A 189 11.46 18.56 5.14
CA ILE A 189 12.17 18.39 3.87
C ILE A 189 13.13 17.22 3.97
N ASN A 190 13.06 16.36 2.97
CA ASN A 190 13.81 15.11 2.91
C ASN A 190 14.67 15.00 1.66
N GLU A 191 15.80 14.32 1.79
CA GLU A 191 16.63 13.82 0.69
C GLU A 191 16.67 12.29 0.72
N CYS A 192 16.41 11.68 -0.45
CA CYS A 192 16.50 10.25 -0.64
C CYS A 192 17.70 9.93 -1.53
N TYR A 193 18.57 9.03 -1.09
CA TYR A 193 19.81 8.65 -1.77
C TYR A 193 19.73 7.28 -2.43
N THR A 194 18.78 6.45 -2.06
CA THR A 194 18.53 5.18 -2.73
C THR A 194 17.53 5.39 -3.87
N GLY A 195 17.86 4.88 -5.04
CA GLY A 195 16.87 4.66 -6.08
C GLY A 195 15.88 3.61 -5.63
N PHE A 196 14.92 3.96 -4.76
CA PHE A 196 13.78 3.08 -4.54
C PHE A 196 13.06 2.95 -5.88
N LYS A 197 13.36 1.85 -6.57
CA LYS A 197 12.42 1.39 -7.59
C LYS A 197 11.15 1.10 -6.81
N ALA A 198 10.04 1.68 -7.23
CA ALA A 198 8.73 1.20 -6.86
C ALA A 198 8.87 -0.32 -6.75
N ARG A 199 8.36 -0.93 -5.68
CA ARG A 199 8.18 -2.39 -5.69
C ARG A 199 7.68 -2.65 -7.10
N ALA A 200 8.47 -3.39 -7.91
CA ALA A 200 7.94 -3.88 -9.16
C ALA A 200 6.64 -4.52 -8.73
N GLU A 201 5.51 -3.89 -9.12
CA GLU A 201 4.22 -4.56 -9.01
C GLU A 201 4.57 -5.98 -9.44
N PRO A 202 4.40 -7.04 -8.60
CA PRO A 202 4.74 -8.37 -9.03
C PRO A 202 4.18 -8.38 -10.42
N THR A 203 5.03 -8.57 -11.45
CA THR A 203 4.64 -8.39 -12.83
C THR A 203 3.34 -9.13 -12.89
N THR A 204 2.22 -8.35 -12.89
CA THR A 204 0.92 -8.94 -12.70
C THR A 204 0.70 -9.58 -14.04
N THR A 205 1.32 -10.77 -14.22
CA THR A 205 1.14 -11.54 -15.44
C THR A 205 -0.35 -11.74 -15.61
N ILE A 206 -0.79 -11.85 -16.82
CA ILE A 206 -2.19 -12.18 -17.15
C ILE A 206 -2.65 -13.37 -16.29
N ASP A 207 -1.78 -14.36 -16.07
CA ASP A 207 -2.05 -15.52 -15.21
C ASP A 207 -2.29 -15.15 -13.75
N ASN A 208 -1.48 -14.26 -13.18
CA ASN A 208 -1.67 -13.78 -11.81
C ASN A 208 -2.98 -12.99 -11.63
N ILE A 209 -3.43 -12.27 -12.67
CA ILE A 209 -4.75 -11.62 -12.67
C ILE A 209 -5.84 -12.67 -12.64
N HIS A 210 -5.77 -13.69 -13.49
CA HIS A 210 -6.74 -14.78 -13.52
C HIS A 210 -6.79 -15.51 -12.15
N ASP A 211 -5.65 -15.82 -11.54
CA ASP A 211 -5.57 -16.47 -10.23
C ASP A 211 -6.15 -15.60 -9.10
N LYS A 212 -5.90 -14.30 -9.12
CA LYS A 212 -6.48 -13.34 -8.17
C LYS A 212 -8.01 -13.37 -8.25
N TYR A 213 -8.57 -13.24 -9.44
CA TYR A 213 -10.01 -13.22 -9.61
C TYR A 213 -10.64 -14.59 -9.32
N PHE A 214 -10.00 -15.68 -9.66
CA PHE A 214 -10.45 -17.01 -9.26
C PHE A 214 -10.60 -17.15 -7.74
N LYS A 215 -9.63 -16.66 -6.95
CA LYS A 215 -9.71 -16.63 -5.48
C LYS A 215 -10.88 -15.78 -4.99
N ILE A 216 -11.13 -14.62 -5.61
CA ILE A 216 -12.27 -13.75 -5.32
C ILE A 216 -13.59 -14.50 -5.57
N TYR A 217 -13.74 -15.12 -6.74
CA TYR A 217 -14.95 -15.85 -7.11
C TYR A 217 -15.19 -17.09 -6.24
N LYS A 218 -14.14 -17.82 -5.84
CA LYS A 218 -14.26 -18.90 -4.82
C LYS A 218 -14.85 -18.39 -3.51
N ARG A 219 -14.45 -17.24 -3.05
CA ARG A 219 -15.00 -16.62 -1.83
C ARG A 219 -16.49 -16.25 -2.01
N TYR A 220 -16.87 -15.69 -3.15
CA TYR A 220 -18.28 -15.42 -3.45
C TYR A 220 -19.10 -16.72 -3.56
N ALA A 221 -18.55 -17.75 -4.17
CA ALA A 221 -19.18 -19.07 -4.22
C ALA A 221 -19.44 -19.66 -2.83
N SER A 222 -18.48 -19.54 -1.90
CA SER A 222 -18.68 -19.94 -0.50
C SER A 222 -19.80 -19.15 0.18
N TYR A 223 -19.92 -17.85 -0.07
CA TYR A 223 -21.04 -17.04 0.44
C TYR A 223 -22.38 -17.41 -0.18
N VAL A 224 -22.41 -17.84 -1.45
CA VAL A 224 -23.62 -18.37 -2.10
C VAL A 224 -24.05 -19.68 -1.43
N ILE A 225 -23.11 -20.60 -1.22
CA ILE A 225 -23.37 -21.90 -0.59
C ILE A 225 -23.88 -21.72 0.85
N SER A 226 -23.36 -20.73 1.59
CA SER A 226 -23.85 -20.40 2.94
C SER A 226 -25.21 -19.67 2.96
N GLY A 227 -25.85 -19.47 1.82
CA GLY A 227 -27.17 -18.82 1.71
C GLY A 227 -27.17 -17.28 1.76
N LYS A 228 -26.01 -16.62 1.87
CA LYS A 228 -25.91 -15.16 2.04
C LYS A 228 -26.60 -14.33 0.95
N TYR A 229 -26.72 -14.87 -0.24
CA TYR A 229 -27.31 -14.17 -1.39
C TYR A 229 -28.72 -14.65 -1.77
N GLY A 230 -29.33 -15.56 -0.99
CA GLY A 230 -30.62 -16.17 -1.30
C GLY A 230 -30.56 -17.16 -2.45
N ASN A 231 -31.66 -17.36 -3.16
CA ASN A 231 -31.78 -18.35 -4.22
C ASN A 231 -32.28 -17.76 -5.54
N GLY A 232 -32.08 -18.49 -6.66
CA GLY A 232 -32.63 -18.15 -7.96
C GLY A 232 -32.36 -16.72 -8.41
N THR A 233 -33.43 -16.00 -8.77
CA THR A 233 -33.38 -14.63 -9.29
C THR A 233 -32.84 -13.63 -8.26
N GLU A 234 -33.15 -13.81 -6.97
CA GLU A 234 -32.64 -12.95 -5.90
C GLU A 234 -31.11 -13.01 -5.82
N ARG A 235 -30.54 -14.20 -5.82
CA ARG A 235 -29.09 -14.44 -5.87
C ARG A 235 -28.47 -13.74 -7.07
N LYS A 236 -29.04 -13.95 -8.26
CA LYS A 236 -28.55 -13.34 -9.49
C LYS A 236 -28.51 -11.81 -9.37
N ASN A 237 -29.62 -11.21 -8.95
CA ASN A 237 -29.73 -9.76 -8.82
C ASN A 237 -28.74 -9.17 -7.81
N LYS A 238 -28.54 -9.82 -6.67
CA LYS A 238 -27.58 -9.40 -5.65
C LYS A 238 -26.14 -9.46 -6.16
N LEU A 239 -25.75 -10.53 -6.85
CA LEU A 239 -24.38 -10.66 -7.38
C LEU A 239 -24.12 -9.68 -8.54
N VAL A 240 -25.07 -9.50 -9.47
CA VAL A 240 -24.97 -8.51 -10.56
C VAL A 240 -24.90 -7.07 -10.01
N LYS A 241 -25.64 -6.75 -8.94
CA LYS A 241 -25.55 -5.46 -8.25
C LYS A 241 -24.14 -5.19 -7.70
N LEU A 242 -23.43 -6.24 -7.27
CA LEU A 242 -22.04 -6.18 -6.81
C LEU A 242 -21.01 -6.22 -7.94
N ASN A 243 -21.48 -6.18 -9.22
CA ASN A 243 -20.64 -6.32 -10.40
C ASN A 243 -19.87 -7.66 -10.46
N ILE A 244 -20.47 -8.73 -9.92
CA ILE A 244 -19.95 -10.10 -10.00
C ILE A 244 -20.59 -10.81 -11.17
N ASP A 245 -19.77 -11.44 -12.02
CA ASP A 245 -20.25 -12.32 -13.09
C ASP A 245 -20.98 -13.51 -12.47
N TYR A 246 -22.31 -13.44 -12.52
CA TYR A 246 -23.18 -14.48 -11.94
C TYR A 246 -22.88 -15.88 -12.49
N ASN A 247 -22.71 -16.00 -13.81
CA ASN A 247 -22.49 -17.29 -14.45
C ASN A 247 -21.18 -17.93 -13.99
N TYR A 248 -20.12 -17.14 -13.92
CA TYR A 248 -18.84 -17.64 -13.43
C TYR A 248 -18.90 -18.04 -11.93
N CYS A 249 -19.51 -17.21 -11.11
CA CYS A 249 -19.71 -17.53 -9.69
C CYS A 249 -20.56 -18.81 -9.53
N GLN A 250 -21.66 -18.94 -10.27
CA GLN A 250 -22.55 -20.10 -10.19
C GLN A 250 -21.89 -21.39 -10.71
N SER A 251 -21.02 -21.31 -11.73
CA SER A 251 -20.25 -22.47 -12.18
C SER A 251 -19.34 -23.01 -11.08
N ILE A 252 -18.66 -22.14 -10.34
CA ILE A 252 -17.83 -22.53 -9.18
C ILE A 252 -18.71 -23.17 -8.07
N VAL A 253 -19.88 -22.59 -7.80
CA VAL A 253 -20.84 -23.16 -6.83
C VAL A 253 -21.26 -24.57 -7.24
N ASN A 254 -21.61 -24.76 -8.50
CA ASN A 254 -22.03 -26.06 -9.02
C ASN A 254 -20.92 -27.11 -8.93
N ASP A 255 -19.68 -26.73 -9.27
CA ASP A 255 -18.53 -27.63 -9.16
C ASP A 255 -18.25 -28.04 -7.70
N ILE A 256 -18.31 -27.08 -6.77
CA ILE A 256 -18.10 -27.35 -5.33
C ILE A 256 -19.18 -28.31 -4.81
N ILE A 257 -20.46 -28.06 -5.11
CA ILE A 257 -21.59 -28.88 -4.61
C ILE A 257 -21.52 -30.31 -5.19
N ASN A 258 -21.04 -30.43 -6.43
CA ASN A 258 -20.93 -31.74 -7.11
C ASN A 258 -19.55 -32.40 -6.93
N ASN A 259 -18.71 -31.91 -6.03
CA ASN A 259 -17.35 -32.41 -5.75
C ASN A 259 -16.47 -32.51 -7.04
N LYS A 260 -16.66 -31.59 -7.98
CA LYS A 260 -15.86 -31.52 -9.22
C LYS A 260 -14.61 -30.68 -9.04
N SER A 261 -13.60 -30.96 -9.87
CA SER A 261 -12.42 -30.11 -9.97
C SER A 261 -12.79 -28.73 -10.51
N LEU A 262 -12.23 -27.67 -9.90
CA LEU A 262 -12.44 -26.29 -10.31
C LEU A 262 -11.55 -25.85 -11.50
N GLU A 263 -10.62 -26.70 -11.95
CA GLU A 263 -9.63 -26.31 -12.97
C GLU A 263 -10.27 -26.02 -14.32
N SER A 264 -11.28 -26.80 -14.73
CA SER A 264 -12.03 -26.54 -15.99
C SER A 264 -12.78 -25.22 -15.97
N THR A 265 -13.45 -24.91 -14.86
CA THR A 265 -14.17 -23.64 -14.67
C THR A 265 -13.20 -22.45 -14.62
N LYS A 266 -12.05 -22.61 -13.97
CA LYS A 266 -10.97 -21.62 -13.95
C LYS A 266 -10.41 -21.36 -15.37
N ALA A 267 -10.13 -22.42 -16.14
CA ALA A 267 -9.63 -22.33 -17.51
C ALA A 267 -10.64 -21.63 -18.44
N SER A 268 -11.92 -22.00 -18.35
CA SER A 268 -12.99 -21.37 -19.13
C SER A 268 -13.14 -19.88 -18.85
N ALA A 269 -13.04 -19.48 -17.59
CA ALA A 269 -13.07 -18.06 -17.21
C ALA A 269 -11.84 -17.31 -17.74
N LYS A 270 -10.64 -17.92 -17.72
CA LYS A 270 -9.42 -17.36 -18.29
C LYS A 270 -9.60 -17.05 -19.77
N VAL A 271 -10.08 -18.00 -20.56
CA VAL A 271 -10.36 -17.81 -21.99
C VAL A 271 -11.40 -16.70 -22.21
N LYS A 272 -12.53 -16.75 -21.48
CA LYS A 272 -13.60 -15.75 -21.56
C LYS A 272 -13.08 -14.33 -21.33
N TYR A 273 -12.39 -14.11 -20.22
CA TYR A 273 -11.97 -12.77 -19.84
C TYR A 273 -10.79 -12.25 -20.67
N SER A 274 -9.90 -13.12 -21.16
CA SER A 274 -8.87 -12.72 -22.14
C SER A 274 -9.51 -12.25 -23.46
N LYS A 275 -10.53 -12.94 -23.94
CA LYS A 275 -11.29 -12.50 -25.12
C LYS A 275 -11.98 -11.16 -24.88
N ILE A 276 -12.66 -10.98 -23.74
CA ILE A 276 -13.30 -9.72 -23.38
C ILE A 276 -12.30 -8.57 -23.32
N ALA A 277 -11.11 -8.78 -22.76
CA ALA A 277 -10.07 -7.76 -22.71
C ALA A 277 -9.64 -7.31 -24.12
N ASN A 278 -9.44 -8.24 -25.05
CA ASN A 278 -9.17 -7.92 -26.47
C ASN A 278 -10.33 -7.17 -27.14
N GLU A 279 -11.56 -7.54 -26.87
CA GLU A 279 -12.75 -6.84 -27.38
C GLU A 279 -12.88 -5.42 -26.83
N ILE A 280 -12.45 -5.19 -25.57
CA ILE A 280 -12.39 -3.84 -24.98
C ILE A 280 -11.30 -3.01 -25.66
N ILE A 281 -10.12 -3.57 -25.90
CA ILE A 281 -9.00 -2.90 -26.59
C ILE A 281 -9.41 -2.50 -28.01
N SER A 282 -10.17 -3.35 -28.70
CA SER A 282 -10.72 -3.04 -30.04
C SER A 282 -11.88 -2.03 -30.04
N GLY A 283 -12.31 -1.53 -28.87
CA GLY A 283 -13.36 -0.51 -28.76
C GLY A 283 -14.79 -1.01 -28.67
N LYS A 284 -15.05 -2.32 -28.71
CA LYS A 284 -16.40 -2.93 -28.75
C LYS A 284 -17.32 -2.46 -27.61
N TYR A 285 -16.77 -2.16 -26.43
CA TYR A 285 -17.56 -1.76 -25.26
C TYR A 285 -17.54 -0.25 -25.01
N GLY A 286 -16.94 0.56 -25.90
CA GLY A 286 -16.81 2.00 -25.74
C GLY A 286 -15.76 2.38 -24.69
N ASN A 287 -15.82 3.63 -24.18
CA ASN A 287 -14.85 4.19 -23.22
C ASN A 287 -15.51 4.70 -21.95
N GLY A 288 -14.71 4.82 -20.87
CA GLY A 288 -15.13 5.44 -19.61
C GLY A 288 -16.43 4.86 -19.05
N ALA A 289 -17.40 5.73 -18.74
CA ALA A 289 -18.69 5.35 -18.17
C ALA A 289 -19.52 4.44 -19.08
N THR A 290 -19.45 4.64 -20.42
CA THR A 290 -20.12 3.80 -21.40
C THR A 290 -19.60 2.36 -21.34
N ARG A 291 -18.28 2.16 -21.26
CA ARG A 291 -17.67 0.83 -21.08
C ARG A 291 -18.18 0.16 -19.80
N PHE A 292 -18.18 0.88 -18.69
CA PHE A 292 -18.67 0.34 -17.42
C PHE A 292 -20.13 -0.16 -17.56
N THR A 293 -21.00 0.66 -18.13
CA THR A 293 -22.42 0.34 -18.31
C THR A 293 -22.62 -0.86 -19.25
N ASN A 294 -21.91 -0.91 -20.37
CA ASN A 294 -22.03 -1.99 -21.36
C ASN A 294 -21.55 -3.33 -20.79
N LEU A 295 -20.44 -3.36 -20.06
CA LEU A 295 -19.93 -4.57 -19.41
C LEU A 295 -20.87 -5.04 -18.30
N LYS A 296 -21.39 -4.12 -17.49
CA LYS A 296 -22.37 -4.44 -16.44
C LYS A 296 -23.66 -5.03 -17.01
N ASN A 297 -24.20 -4.45 -18.08
CA ASN A 297 -25.41 -4.94 -18.75
C ASN A 297 -25.17 -6.33 -19.38
N ALA A 298 -23.96 -6.61 -19.82
CA ALA A 298 -23.56 -7.94 -20.32
C ALA A 298 -23.23 -8.95 -19.18
N ASN A 299 -23.43 -8.56 -17.92
CA ASN A 299 -23.05 -9.36 -16.73
C ASN A 299 -21.57 -9.79 -16.74
N ILE A 300 -20.69 -8.87 -17.12
CA ILE A 300 -19.24 -9.03 -17.13
C ILE A 300 -18.67 -8.24 -15.95
N ASP A 301 -17.77 -8.85 -15.18
CA ASP A 301 -17.04 -8.16 -14.12
C ASP A 301 -16.09 -7.10 -14.73
N TYR A 302 -16.50 -5.83 -14.62
CA TYR A 302 -15.72 -4.69 -15.10
C TYR A 302 -14.31 -4.65 -14.54
N SER A 303 -14.16 -4.88 -13.22
CA SER A 303 -12.88 -4.78 -12.54
C SER A 303 -11.89 -5.85 -13.05
N TYR A 304 -12.39 -7.06 -13.28
CA TYR A 304 -11.59 -8.14 -13.84
C TYR A 304 -11.16 -7.83 -15.28
N ALA A 305 -12.12 -7.49 -16.14
CA ALA A 305 -11.83 -7.17 -17.53
C ALA A 305 -10.87 -5.98 -17.66
N GLN A 306 -11.11 -4.89 -16.92
CA GLN A 306 -10.28 -3.68 -17.00
C GLN A 306 -8.85 -3.93 -16.47
N MET A 307 -8.66 -4.80 -15.47
CA MET A 307 -7.34 -5.15 -14.98
C MET A 307 -6.52 -5.90 -16.04
N LEU A 308 -7.15 -6.79 -16.82
CA LEU A 308 -6.51 -7.47 -17.94
C LEU A 308 -6.12 -6.47 -19.05
N VAL A 309 -7.04 -5.57 -19.42
CA VAL A 309 -6.78 -4.51 -20.42
C VAL A 309 -5.59 -3.65 -19.99
N ASN A 310 -5.58 -3.17 -18.74
CA ASN A 310 -4.50 -2.35 -18.22
C ASN A 310 -3.14 -3.07 -18.22
N ASN A 311 -3.15 -4.39 -18.07
CA ASN A 311 -1.92 -5.19 -18.12
C ASN A 311 -1.48 -5.42 -19.58
N MET A 312 -2.39 -5.74 -20.49
CA MET A 312 -2.09 -5.95 -21.91
C MET A 312 -1.59 -4.69 -22.62
N MET A 313 -2.00 -3.50 -22.16
CA MET A 313 -1.56 -2.22 -22.73
C MET A 313 -0.25 -1.69 -22.15
N LYS A 314 0.33 -2.36 -21.16
CA LYS A 314 1.64 -1.99 -20.56
C LYS A 314 2.83 -2.74 -21.19
N GLY A 315 2.58 -3.78 -21.94
CA GLY A 315 3.57 -4.54 -22.71
C GLY A 315 3.62 -4.07 -24.14
#